data_3146a37444b37cf45223ad4d85ad7532
#
_entry.id   3146a37444b37cf45223ad4d85ad7532
#
_cell.length_a   1.000
_cell.length_b   1.000
_cell.length_c   1.000
_cell.angle_alpha   90.00
_cell.angle_beta   90.00
_cell.angle_gamma   90.00
#
_symmetry.space_group_name_H-M   'P 1'
#
loop_
_entity.id
_entity.type
_entity.pdbx_description
1 polymer ?
#
loop_
_entity_poly.entity_id
_entity_poly.type
_entity_poly.pdbx_seq_one_letter_code
_entity_poly.pdbx_strand_id
1 'polypeptide(L)'
;MQSTNFVDISGFDMLKIDSHTHILPKKMPNWSEKFGYGDFIYLQHHKKGVAKMMRGNQFFREIKENAWNAELRIDEYEKFNTQVQVVCTIPVMFSYWAKPLDCLSLSQFLNDHIAKLVAKHPRHYIGLGTVPMQDAELAISELERMKKIGMRGIQIGSNINDENLNEERFYPIFQACEKLGLAVLVHPWNMMGEKKMQRYWLPWLVGMPAETSRAICSMIFGGIFEKLPKLRVMFAHAGGSFLPTIGRIAHGFACRPDLVAIDNNIDPRKYLGKFWVDSVTHDGMMLEYVLKLQGSGRVMLGSDYPFPLGDLEIGRFIEEMELPKKVKEDIFHLSALEWLGLEKEDFTDKKK
;
A
#
# COMPACT_ATOMS: atom_id res chain seq x y z
N MET A 1 -29.45 6.14 0.93
CA MET A 1 -28.45 6.21 2.02
C MET A 1 -28.22 4.80 2.52
N GLN A 2 -27.21 4.11 2.00
CA GLN A 2 -26.85 2.79 2.54
C GLN A 2 -26.03 3.04 3.81
N SER A 3 -26.52 2.53 4.93
CA SER A 3 -25.78 2.52 6.20
C SER A 3 -24.48 1.75 6.02
N THR A 4 -23.37 2.46 6.09
CA THR A 4 -22.05 1.84 6.22
C THR A 4 -22.02 1.13 7.57
N ASN A 5 -22.06 -0.20 7.57
CA ASN A 5 -21.84 -1.00 8.77
C ASN A 5 -20.37 -0.91 9.16
N PHE A 6 -20.07 -0.34 10.31
CA PHE A 6 -18.73 -0.12 10.83
C PHE A 6 -18.30 -1.18 11.83
N VAL A 7 -16.98 -1.27 12.06
CA VAL A 7 -16.36 -2.20 13.02
C VAL A 7 -16.80 -1.81 14.44
N ASP A 8 -17.40 -2.74 15.19
CA ASP A 8 -17.66 -2.57 16.63
C ASP A 8 -16.36 -2.85 17.40
N ILE A 9 -15.79 -1.81 17.99
CA ILE A 9 -14.56 -1.87 18.79
C ILE A 9 -14.82 -1.82 20.31
N SER A 10 -16.08 -1.93 20.76
CA SER A 10 -16.51 -1.80 22.16
C SER A 10 -16.09 -2.97 23.07
N GLY A 11 -15.12 -3.76 22.72
CA GLY A 11 -14.64 -4.87 23.57
C GLY A 11 -13.11 -5.00 23.60
N PHE A 12 -12.40 -4.08 22.95
CA PHE A 12 -10.94 -4.17 22.85
C PHE A 12 -10.24 -3.08 23.66
N ASP A 13 -9.18 -3.45 24.37
CA ASP A 13 -8.34 -2.50 25.12
C ASP A 13 -7.69 -1.46 24.18
N MET A 14 -7.37 -1.85 22.93
CA MET A 14 -6.81 -0.98 21.90
C MET A 14 -7.20 -1.50 20.50
N LEU A 15 -7.77 -0.64 19.66
CA LEU A 15 -8.00 -0.95 18.25
C LEU A 15 -6.66 -1.11 17.53
N LYS A 16 -6.54 -2.14 16.68
CA LYS A 16 -5.42 -2.31 15.77
C LYS A 16 -5.91 -2.39 14.33
N ILE A 17 -5.36 -1.55 13.48
CA ILE A 17 -5.59 -1.50 12.03
C ILE A 17 -4.28 -1.79 11.33
N ASP A 18 -4.18 -2.94 10.69
CA ASP A 18 -3.07 -3.26 9.82
C ASP A 18 -3.27 -2.56 8.47
N SER A 19 -2.47 -1.55 8.20
CA SER A 19 -2.61 -0.66 7.05
C SER A 19 -2.02 -1.21 5.75
N HIS A 20 -1.32 -2.36 5.79
CA HIS A 20 -0.61 -2.91 4.65
C HIS A 20 -0.76 -4.42 4.57
N THR A 21 -1.75 -4.89 3.83
CA THR A 21 -1.98 -6.33 3.60
C THR A 21 -2.46 -6.61 2.18
N HIS A 22 -2.20 -7.83 1.69
CA HIS A 22 -2.52 -8.23 0.32
C HIS A 22 -3.53 -9.36 0.26
N ILE A 23 -4.41 -9.32 -0.73
CA ILE A 23 -5.40 -10.38 -1.00
C ILE A 23 -5.61 -10.57 -2.49
N LEU A 24 -5.98 -11.79 -2.89
CA LEU A 24 -6.35 -12.15 -4.26
C LEU A 24 -7.71 -12.84 -4.31
N PRO A 25 -8.42 -12.80 -5.44
CA PRO A 25 -9.52 -13.71 -5.69
C PRO A 25 -9.03 -15.16 -5.73
N LYS A 26 -9.75 -16.08 -5.07
CA LYS A 26 -9.46 -17.53 -5.13
C LYS A 26 -9.45 -18.06 -6.57
N LYS A 27 -10.34 -17.53 -7.41
CA LYS A 27 -10.43 -17.87 -8.83
C LYS A 27 -10.40 -16.60 -9.65
N MET A 28 -9.65 -16.60 -10.72
CA MET A 28 -9.59 -15.48 -11.68
C MET A 28 -9.60 -16.01 -13.11
N PRO A 29 -10.11 -15.22 -14.08
CA PRO A 29 -10.02 -15.57 -15.48
C PRO A 29 -8.58 -15.79 -15.94
N ASN A 30 -8.38 -16.59 -16.97
CA ASN A 30 -7.13 -16.58 -17.71
C ASN A 30 -7.11 -15.32 -18.60
N TRP A 31 -6.50 -14.27 -18.07
CA TRP A 31 -6.46 -12.98 -18.74
C TRP A 31 -5.67 -13.02 -20.06
N SER A 32 -4.63 -13.85 -20.13
CA SER A 32 -3.83 -14.01 -21.35
C SER A 32 -4.68 -14.61 -22.49
N GLU A 33 -5.52 -15.61 -22.19
CA GLU A 33 -6.49 -16.14 -23.17
C GLU A 33 -7.56 -15.11 -23.52
N LYS A 34 -8.12 -14.42 -22.52
CA LYS A 34 -9.17 -13.44 -22.70
C LYS A 34 -8.75 -12.28 -23.60
N PHE A 35 -7.53 -11.79 -23.44
CA PHE A 35 -7.03 -10.64 -24.21
C PHE A 35 -6.22 -11.05 -25.44
N GLY A 36 -5.81 -12.31 -25.54
CA GLY A 36 -5.05 -12.84 -26.67
C GLY A 36 -3.57 -12.45 -26.67
N TYR A 37 -3.03 -11.95 -25.54
CA TYR A 37 -1.62 -11.58 -25.40
C TYR A 37 -1.16 -11.51 -23.94
N GLY A 38 0.16 -11.43 -23.75
CA GLY A 38 0.82 -11.10 -22.49
C GLY A 38 0.86 -12.25 -21.49
N ASP A 39 1.70 -12.07 -20.47
CA ASP A 39 1.91 -13.04 -19.41
C ASP A 39 1.23 -12.57 -18.13
N PHE A 40 -0.09 -12.44 -18.16
CA PHE A 40 -0.88 -12.08 -16.98
C PHE A 40 -0.78 -13.16 -15.90
N ILE A 41 -0.83 -12.73 -14.64
CA ILE A 41 -0.82 -13.66 -13.50
C ILE A 41 -2.14 -14.42 -13.42
N TYR A 42 -2.06 -15.73 -13.18
CA TYR A 42 -3.18 -16.56 -12.79
C TYR A 42 -2.80 -17.53 -11.67
N LEU A 43 -3.80 -18.11 -11.00
CA LEU A 43 -3.61 -19.07 -9.92
C LEU A 43 -3.86 -20.49 -10.38
N GLN A 44 -2.89 -21.37 -10.20
CA GLN A 44 -3.00 -22.79 -10.41
C GLN A 44 -3.10 -23.50 -9.05
N HIS A 45 -4.33 -23.86 -8.65
CA HIS A 45 -4.57 -24.64 -7.45
C HIS A 45 -4.15 -26.09 -7.68
N HIS A 46 -3.07 -26.54 -7.02
CA HIS A 46 -2.50 -27.86 -7.25
C HIS A 46 -2.64 -28.80 -6.04
N LYS A 47 -2.92 -28.27 -4.85
CA LYS A 47 -3.28 -29.00 -3.64
C LYS A 47 -4.21 -28.17 -2.75
N LYS A 48 -4.89 -28.81 -1.79
CA LYS A 48 -5.79 -28.13 -0.85
C LYS A 48 -5.05 -27.02 -0.10
N GLY A 49 -5.60 -25.80 -0.12
CA GLY A 49 -5.05 -24.63 0.59
C GLY A 49 -3.77 -24.04 -0.02
N VAL A 50 -3.35 -24.45 -1.23
CA VAL A 50 -2.12 -23.97 -1.87
C VAL A 50 -2.33 -23.74 -3.35
N ALA A 51 -1.78 -22.63 -3.86
CA ALA A 51 -1.78 -22.32 -5.28
C ALA A 51 -0.41 -21.82 -5.74
N LYS A 52 -0.07 -22.14 -6.97
CA LYS A 52 1.03 -21.49 -7.69
C LYS A 52 0.52 -20.25 -8.39
N MET A 53 1.19 -19.12 -8.17
CA MET A 53 1.05 -17.96 -9.04
C MET A 53 1.92 -18.21 -10.27
N MET A 54 1.31 -18.17 -11.44
CA MET A 54 1.95 -18.39 -12.71
C MET A 54 1.92 -17.10 -13.53
N ARG A 55 3.03 -16.79 -14.22
CA ARG A 55 3.13 -15.74 -15.23
C ARG A 55 3.30 -16.42 -16.58
N GLY A 56 2.24 -16.48 -17.38
CA GLY A 56 2.25 -17.38 -18.54
C GLY A 56 2.59 -18.82 -18.11
N ASN A 57 3.64 -19.40 -18.70
CA ASN A 57 4.11 -20.75 -18.33
C ASN A 57 5.20 -20.74 -17.24
N GLN A 58 5.57 -19.57 -16.71
CA GLN A 58 6.63 -19.46 -15.71
C GLN A 58 6.05 -19.47 -14.29
N PHE A 59 6.67 -20.26 -13.41
CA PHE A 59 6.37 -20.22 -11.98
C PHE A 59 6.90 -18.91 -11.40
N PHE A 60 6.02 -18.17 -10.71
CA PHE A 60 6.38 -16.93 -10.02
C PHE A 60 6.60 -17.18 -8.51
N ARG A 61 5.59 -17.70 -7.82
CA ARG A 61 5.68 -18.11 -6.41
C ARG A 61 4.53 -19.03 -6.00
N GLU A 62 4.72 -19.73 -4.88
CA GLU A 62 3.64 -20.46 -4.20
C GLU A 62 3.00 -19.55 -3.14
N ILE A 63 1.67 -19.60 -3.03
CA ILE A 63 0.90 -18.89 -2.02
C ILE A 63 -0.04 -19.87 -1.30
N LYS A 64 -0.33 -19.55 -0.02
CA LYS A 64 -1.22 -20.33 0.83
C LYS A 64 -2.64 -19.76 0.83
N GLU A 65 -3.55 -20.48 1.43
CA GLU A 65 -4.98 -20.17 1.49
C GLU A 65 -5.28 -18.80 2.11
N ASN A 66 -4.46 -18.33 3.02
CA ASN A 66 -4.58 -16.99 3.62
C ASN A 66 -4.36 -15.84 2.61
N ALA A 67 -3.87 -16.11 1.40
CA ALA A 67 -3.84 -15.11 0.33
C ALA A 67 -5.20 -14.86 -0.33
N TRP A 68 -6.23 -15.71 -0.09
CA TRP A 68 -7.57 -15.57 -0.70
C TRP A 68 -8.74 -15.93 0.21
N ASN A 69 -8.51 -16.52 1.39
CA ASN A 69 -9.57 -16.94 2.31
C ASN A 69 -9.75 -15.91 3.41
N ALA A 70 -10.84 -15.16 3.34
CA ALA A 70 -11.14 -14.08 4.27
C ALA A 70 -11.35 -14.57 5.71
N GLU A 71 -12.09 -15.67 5.87
CA GLU A 71 -12.41 -16.22 7.19
C GLU A 71 -11.12 -16.69 7.90
N LEU A 72 -10.26 -17.43 7.19
CA LEU A 72 -8.97 -17.85 7.73
C LEU A 72 -8.10 -16.66 8.17
N ARG A 73 -8.12 -15.56 7.39
CA ARG A 73 -7.37 -14.33 7.75
C ARG A 73 -7.89 -13.70 9.02
N ILE A 74 -9.21 -13.67 9.22
CA ILE A 74 -9.82 -13.16 10.46
C ILE A 74 -9.34 -14.01 11.65
N ASP A 75 -9.44 -15.34 11.56
CA ASP A 75 -8.99 -16.27 12.60
C ASP A 75 -7.48 -16.12 12.92
N GLU A 76 -6.65 -15.86 11.90
CA GLU A 76 -5.21 -15.64 12.09
C GLU A 76 -4.92 -14.30 12.79
N TYR A 77 -5.66 -13.23 12.47
CA TYR A 77 -5.50 -11.90 13.04
C TYR A 77 -6.02 -11.81 14.48
N GLU A 78 -7.07 -12.55 14.82
CA GLU A 78 -7.59 -12.63 16.20
C GLU A 78 -6.53 -13.11 17.18
N LYS A 79 -5.61 -13.99 16.76
CA LYS A 79 -4.49 -14.48 17.58
C LYS A 79 -3.55 -13.37 18.06
N PHE A 80 -3.50 -12.25 17.33
CA PHE A 80 -2.68 -11.07 17.63
C PHE A 80 -3.51 -9.87 18.08
N ASN A 81 -4.78 -10.11 18.44
CA ASN A 81 -5.70 -9.06 18.86
C ASN A 81 -5.74 -7.88 17.86
N THR A 82 -5.74 -8.20 16.56
CA THR A 82 -5.81 -7.21 15.49
C THR A 82 -7.14 -7.34 14.76
N GLN A 83 -7.92 -6.27 14.71
CA GLN A 83 -9.32 -6.31 14.31
C GLN A 83 -9.52 -6.01 12.83
N VAL A 84 -8.73 -5.09 12.28
CA VAL A 84 -8.97 -4.51 10.95
C VAL A 84 -7.76 -4.68 10.06
N GLN A 85 -8.01 -5.09 8.83
CA GLN A 85 -7.02 -5.22 7.76
C GLN A 85 -7.37 -4.26 6.62
N VAL A 86 -6.44 -3.39 6.24
CA VAL A 86 -6.52 -2.65 4.98
C VAL A 86 -5.99 -3.55 3.88
N VAL A 87 -6.89 -4.03 3.03
CA VAL A 87 -6.57 -5.03 2.01
C VAL A 87 -6.44 -4.39 0.63
N CYS A 88 -5.40 -4.78 -0.09
CA CYS A 88 -5.16 -4.41 -1.48
C CYS A 88 -4.70 -5.63 -2.28
N THR A 89 -4.60 -5.49 -3.61
CA THR A 89 -4.08 -6.59 -4.45
C THR A 89 -2.56 -6.76 -4.27
N ILE A 90 -2.01 -7.85 -4.79
CA ILE A 90 -0.55 -8.05 -4.82
C ILE A 90 0.04 -7.20 -5.96
N PRO A 91 1.17 -6.50 -5.78
CA PRO A 91 1.73 -5.59 -6.79
C PRO A 91 1.97 -6.19 -8.18
N VAL A 92 2.27 -7.49 -8.26
CA VAL A 92 2.40 -8.19 -9.55
C VAL A 92 1.14 -8.14 -10.41
N MET A 93 -0.02 -7.80 -9.82
CA MET A 93 -1.30 -7.66 -10.51
C MET A 93 -1.51 -6.29 -11.15
N PHE A 94 -0.67 -5.29 -10.92
CA PHE A 94 -0.84 -3.94 -11.49
C PHE A 94 -0.92 -3.94 -13.01
N SER A 95 -0.08 -4.74 -13.68
CA SER A 95 -0.11 -4.97 -15.13
C SER A 95 -0.09 -3.69 -15.97
N TYR A 96 0.67 -2.66 -15.56
CA TYR A 96 0.77 -1.37 -16.27
C TYR A 96 1.35 -1.50 -17.70
N TRP A 97 2.04 -2.60 -17.99
CA TRP A 97 2.53 -2.95 -19.31
C TRP A 97 1.42 -3.35 -20.31
N ALA A 98 0.22 -3.67 -19.79
CA ALA A 98 -0.91 -4.09 -20.63
C ALA A 98 -1.57 -2.89 -21.33
N LYS A 99 -2.37 -3.15 -22.36
CA LYS A 99 -3.20 -2.12 -22.97
C LYS A 99 -4.12 -1.51 -21.93
N PRO A 100 -4.33 -0.17 -21.92
CA PRO A 100 -5.05 0.51 -20.86
C PRO A 100 -6.44 -0.06 -20.54
N LEU A 101 -7.26 -0.40 -21.54
CA LEU A 101 -8.59 -0.99 -21.34
C LEU A 101 -8.54 -2.41 -20.75
N ASP A 102 -7.51 -3.19 -21.09
CA ASP A 102 -7.34 -4.53 -20.54
C ASP A 102 -6.86 -4.45 -19.09
N CYS A 103 -5.97 -3.51 -18.79
CA CYS A 103 -5.55 -3.19 -17.42
C CYS A 103 -6.75 -2.69 -16.59
N LEU A 104 -7.62 -1.82 -17.14
CA LEU A 104 -8.85 -1.39 -16.48
C LEU A 104 -9.75 -2.58 -16.16
N SER A 105 -9.96 -3.49 -17.12
CA SER A 105 -10.79 -4.69 -16.90
C SER A 105 -10.27 -5.57 -15.78
N LEU A 106 -8.96 -5.75 -15.69
CA LEU A 106 -8.30 -6.46 -14.60
C LEU A 106 -8.46 -5.71 -13.27
N SER A 107 -8.21 -4.40 -13.28
CA SER A 107 -8.36 -3.54 -12.09
C SER A 107 -9.77 -3.61 -11.52
N GLN A 108 -10.80 -3.48 -12.37
CA GLN A 108 -12.21 -3.58 -11.96
C GLN A 108 -12.54 -4.94 -11.35
N PHE A 109 -12.05 -6.03 -11.94
CA PHE A 109 -12.23 -7.37 -11.38
C PHE A 109 -11.63 -7.51 -9.97
N LEU A 110 -10.43 -6.99 -9.75
CA LEU A 110 -9.77 -7.01 -8.45
C LEU A 110 -10.48 -6.11 -7.43
N ASN A 111 -10.85 -4.90 -7.85
CA ASN A 111 -11.55 -3.92 -7.02
C ASN A 111 -12.93 -4.44 -6.58
N ASP A 112 -13.68 -5.05 -7.50
CA ASP A 112 -14.98 -5.65 -7.19
C ASP A 112 -14.88 -6.83 -6.23
N HIS A 113 -13.80 -7.62 -6.34
CA HIS A 113 -13.52 -8.67 -5.37
C HIS A 113 -13.31 -8.10 -3.97
N ILE A 114 -12.44 -7.09 -3.84
CA ILE A 114 -12.16 -6.44 -2.55
C ILE A 114 -13.43 -5.75 -2.00
N ALA A 115 -14.19 -5.05 -2.83
CA ALA A 115 -15.44 -4.41 -2.40
C ALA A 115 -16.46 -5.42 -1.87
N LYS A 116 -16.61 -6.57 -2.54
CA LYS A 116 -17.48 -7.68 -2.06
C LYS A 116 -16.99 -8.26 -0.74
N LEU A 117 -15.68 -8.40 -0.58
CA LEU A 117 -15.07 -8.85 0.66
C LEU A 117 -15.38 -7.88 1.81
N VAL A 118 -15.16 -6.59 1.61
CA VAL A 118 -15.47 -5.53 2.59
C VAL A 118 -16.96 -5.52 2.93
N ALA A 119 -17.84 -5.62 1.94
CA ALA A 119 -19.28 -5.67 2.17
C ALA A 119 -19.73 -6.90 2.99
N LYS A 120 -19.04 -8.04 2.82
CA LYS A 120 -19.32 -9.27 3.57
C LYS A 120 -18.79 -9.21 5.02
N HIS A 121 -17.64 -8.58 5.22
CA HIS A 121 -16.95 -8.51 6.51
C HIS A 121 -16.55 -7.06 6.87
N PRO A 122 -17.53 -6.13 7.01
CA PRO A 122 -17.26 -4.70 7.15
C PRO A 122 -16.54 -4.32 8.45
N ARG A 123 -16.52 -5.23 9.43
CA ARG A 123 -15.81 -5.04 10.72
C ARG A 123 -14.33 -5.42 10.66
N HIS A 124 -13.91 -6.10 9.59
CA HIS A 124 -12.57 -6.68 9.50
C HIS A 124 -11.76 -6.13 8.32
N TYR A 125 -12.40 -5.54 7.32
CA TYR A 125 -11.72 -5.13 6.11
C TYR A 125 -12.03 -3.71 5.66
N ILE A 126 -10.99 -3.01 5.25
CA ILE A 126 -11.05 -1.73 4.53
C ILE A 126 -10.37 -1.97 3.16
N GLY A 127 -10.98 -1.55 2.06
CA GLY A 127 -10.48 -1.83 0.73
C GLY A 127 -9.67 -0.68 0.13
N LEU A 128 -8.48 -1.01 -0.40
CA LEU A 128 -7.77 -0.21 -1.38
C LEU A 128 -7.82 -0.92 -2.74
N GLY A 129 -8.15 -0.18 -3.78
CA GLY A 129 -8.17 -0.73 -5.14
C GLY A 129 -6.89 -0.48 -5.91
N THR A 130 -6.93 -0.77 -7.20
CA THR A 130 -5.88 -0.43 -8.16
C THR A 130 -6.50 0.15 -9.42
N VAL A 131 -5.72 0.92 -10.19
CA VAL A 131 -6.20 1.61 -11.40
C VAL A 131 -5.15 1.51 -12.52
N PRO A 132 -5.53 1.64 -13.80
CA PRO A 132 -4.60 1.63 -14.93
C PRO A 132 -3.79 2.94 -14.97
N MET A 133 -2.74 3.05 -14.17
CA MET A 133 -1.91 4.27 -14.02
C MET A 133 -1.31 4.77 -15.35
N GLN A 134 -1.20 3.92 -16.37
CA GLN A 134 -0.69 4.30 -17.69
C GLN A 134 -1.69 5.14 -18.51
N ASP A 135 -2.95 5.31 -18.05
CA ASP A 135 -3.98 6.11 -18.69
C ASP A 135 -4.78 6.90 -17.65
N ALA A 136 -4.60 8.21 -17.65
CA ALA A 136 -5.16 9.08 -16.62
C ALA A 136 -6.70 9.15 -16.67
N GLU A 137 -7.31 9.15 -17.84
CA GLU A 137 -8.78 9.25 -17.99
C GLU A 137 -9.44 7.97 -17.46
N LEU A 138 -8.93 6.81 -17.85
CA LEU A 138 -9.41 5.51 -17.37
C LEU A 138 -9.16 5.35 -15.86
N ALA A 139 -8.00 5.78 -15.37
CA ALA A 139 -7.68 5.74 -13.94
C ALA A 139 -8.67 6.61 -13.14
N ILE A 140 -8.93 7.85 -13.55
CA ILE A 140 -9.85 8.78 -12.87
C ILE A 140 -11.29 8.21 -12.89
N SER A 141 -11.74 7.69 -14.00
CA SER A 141 -13.05 7.04 -14.10
C SER A 141 -13.21 5.88 -13.13
N GLU A 142 -12.16 5.06 -12.99
CA GLU A 142 -12.16 3.95 -12.02
C GLU A 142 -12.07 4.44 -10.57
N LEU A 143 -11.32 5.50 -10.27
CA LEU A 143 -11.29 6.14 -8.94
C LEU A 143 -12.70 6.59 -8.50
N GLU A 144 -13.44 7.24 -9.41
CA GLU A 144 -14.81 7.66 -9.14
C GLU A 144 -15.76 6.46 -8.89
N ARG A 145 -15.59 5.38 -9.67
CA ARG A 145 -16.33 4.13 -9.47
C ARG A 145 -15.97 3.49 -8.12
N MET A 146 -14.69 3.40 -7.81
CA MET A 146 -14.19 2.84 -6.55
C MET A 146 -14.74 3.58 -5.33
N LYS A 147 -14.79 4.92 -5.37
CA LYS A 147 -15.40 5.73 -4.30
C LYS A 147 -16.87 5.35 -4.09
N LYS A 148 -17.63 5.14 -5.18
CA LYS A 148 -19.06 4.75 -5.12
C LYS A 148 -19.28 3.36 -4.52
N ILE A 149 -18.36 2.42 -4.75
CA ILE A 149 -18.44 1.05 -4.18
C ILE A 149 -17.79 0.92 -2.80
N GLY A 150 -17.39 2.03 -2.18
CA GLY A 150 -16.95 2.08 -0.78
C GLY A 150 -15.45 1.89 -0.53
N MET A 151 -14.63 1.90 -1.56
CA MET A 151 -13.17 1.87 -1.41
C MET A 151 -12.66 3.15 -0.76
N ARG A 152 -11.58 3.03 0.04
CA ARG A 152 -11.00 4.15 0.80
C ARG A 152 -9.71 4.70 0.21
N GLY A 153 -9.16 4.04 -0.79
CA GLY A 153 -7.93 4.46 -1.43
C GLY A 153 -7.51 3.53 -2.55
N ILE A 154 -6.29 3.74 -3.02
CA ILE A 154 -5.63 2.93 -4.05
C ILE A 154 -4.25 2.48 -3.59
N GLN A 155 -3.81 1.35 -4.14
CA GLN A 155 -2.41 0.94 -4.14
C GLN A 155 -1.85 1.12 -5.55
N ILE A 156 -0.67 1.74 -5.64
CA ILE A 156 0.07 1.94 -6.89
C ILE A 156 1.52 1.48 -6.77
N GLY A 157 2.17 1.27 -7.92
CA GLY A 157 3.60 0.97 -7.98
C GLY A 157 4.49 2.18 -7.66
N SER A 158 5.73 1.94 -7.28
CA SER A 158 6.77 2.96 -7.06
C SER A 158 7.19 3.67 -8.36
N ASN A 159 6.90 3.05 -9.48
CA ASN A 159 7.05 3.58 -10.82
C ASN A 159 5.98 2.98 -11.74
N ILE A 160 5.74 3.61 -12.88
CA ILE A 160 4.79 3.15 -13.88
C ILE A 160 5.54 2.95 -15.20
N ASN A 161 5.80 1.69 -15.56
CA ASN A 161 6.59 1.37 -16.77
C ASN A 161 7.94 2.12 -16.81
N ASP A 162 8.70 2.09 -15.70
CA ASP A 162 9.98 2.75 -15.47
C ASP A 162 9.93 4.28 -15.34
N GLU A 163 8.77 4.92 -15.52
CA GLU A 163 8.59 6.36 -15.30
C GLU A 163 8.35 6.68 -13.82
N ASN A 164 8.93 7.78 -13.37
CA ASN A 164 8.79 8.26 -11.99
C ASN A 164 7.39 8.83 -11.70
N LEU A 165 6.98 8.81 -10.44
CA LEU A 165 5.64 9.27 -10.03
C LEU A 165 5.42 10.79 -10.18
N ASN A 166 6.46 11.58 -10.42
CA ASN A 166 6.35 13.02 -10.67
C ASN A 166 6.08 13.39 -12.14
N GLU A 167 6.03 12.42 -13.06
CA GLU A 167 5.70 12.70 -14.46
C GLU A 167 4.34 13.39 -14.58
N GLU A 168 4.26 14.44 -15.41
CA GLU A 168 3.09 15.31 -15.53
C GLU A 168 1.80 14.55 -15.81
N ARG A 169 1.87 13.46 -16.56
CA ARG A 169 0.72 12.62 -16.91
C ARG A 169 0.07 11.90 -15.70
N PHE A 170 0.78 11.74 -14.59
CA PHE A 170 0.21 11.13 -13.38
C PHE A 170 -0.43 12.17 -12.43
N TYR A 171 -0.09 13.44 -12.58
CA TYR A 171 -0.62 14.49 -11.73
C TYR A 171 -2.16 14.53 -11.68
N PRO A 172 -2.92 14.39 -12.79
CA PRO A 172 -4.38 14.38 -12.74
C PRO A 172 -4.95 13.23 -11.89
N ILE A 173 -4.26 12.07 -11.84
CA ILE A 173 -4.67 10.92 -11.03
C ILE A 173 -4.53 11.25 -9.53
N PHE A 174 -3.39 11.82 -9.13
CA PHE A 174 -3.18 12.26 -7.74
C PHE A 174 -4.15 13.37 -7.33
N GLN A 175 -4.42 14.31 -8.23
CA GLN A 175 -5.42 15.37 -8.00
C GLN A 175 -6.83 14.78 -7.81
N ALA A 176 -7.19 13.76 -8.57
CA ALA A 176 -8.46 13.06 -8.40
C ALA A 176 -8.51 12.30 -7.07
N CYS A 177 -7.41 11.66 -6.63
CA CYS A 177 -7.33 11.03 -5.31
C CYS A 177 -7.54 12.07 -4.19
N GLU A 178 -6.88 13.21 -4.25
CA GLU A 178 -7.06 14.30 -3.27
C GLU A 178 -8.50 14.78 -3.25
N LYS A 179 -9.08 15.11 -4.41
CA LYS A 179 -10.46 15.61 -4.56
C LYS A 179 -11.50 14.63 -4.05
N LEU A 180 -11.32 13.34 -4.31
CA LEU A 180 -12.22 12.26 -3.88
C LEU A 180 -11.98 11.86 -2.42
N GLY A 181 -10.91 12.34 -1.79
CA GLY A 181 -10.50 11.95 -0.45
C GLY A 181 -10.11 10.48 -0.38
N LEU A 182 -9.43 9.97 -1.41
CA LEU A 182 -8.89 8.61 -1.45
C LEU A 182 -7.42 8.60 -1.00
N ALA A 183 -7.08 7.68 -0.12
CA ALA A 183 -5.70 7.45 0.32
C ALA A 183 -4.88 6.77 -0.80
N VAL A 184 -3.58 7.00 -0.80
CA VAL A 184 -2.66 6.37 -1.76
C VAL A 184 -1.62 5.57 -1.00
N LEU A 185 -1.50 4.27 -1.30
CA LEU A 185 -0.40 3.41 -0.90
C LEU A 185 0.56 3.24 -2.08
N VAL A 186 1.80 3.69 -1.94
CA VAL A 186 2.87 3.45 -2.90
C VAL A 186 3.67 2.23 -2.47
N HIS A 187 3.63 1.18 -3.29
CA HIS A 187 4.32 -0.08 -3.04
C HIS A 187 5.45 -0.30 -4.05
N PRO A 188 6.65 -0.72 -3.64
CA PRO A 188 7.74 -0.99 -4.57
C PRO A 188 7.36 -2.10 -5.56
N TRP A 189 7.60 -1.82 -6.83
CA TRP A 189 7.36 -2.72 -7.94
C TRP A 189 8.31 -2.44 -9.08
N ASN A 190 8.64 -3.46 -9.88
CA ASN A 190 9.54 -3.34 -11.04
C ASN A 190 10.88 -2.67 -10.66
N MET A 191 11.60 -3.34 -9.74
CA MET A 191 12.78 -2.78 -9.08
C MET A 191 13.91 -2.44 -10.06
N MET A 192 14.47 -1.23 -9.93
CA MET A 192 15.62 -0.81 -10.71
C MET A 192 16.78 -1.81 -10.59
N GLY A 193 17.40 -2.17 -11.70
CA GLY A 193 18.55 -3.06 -11.69
C GLY A 193 18.23 -4.53 -11.38
N GLU A 194 16.98 -4.97 -11.45
CA GLU A 194 16.56 -6.35 -11.18
C GLU A 194 17.40 -7.39 -11.94
N LYS A 195 17.79 -7.12 -13.20
CA LYS A 195 18.65 -7.99 -13.98
C LYS A 195 20.02 -8.27 -13.35
N LYS A 196 20.51 -7.38 -12.47
CA LYS A 196 21.76 -7.53 -11.72
C LYS A 196 21.54 -8.18 -10.35
N MET A 197 20.31 -8.40 -9.93
CA MET A 197 19.92 -8.86 -8.60
C MET A 197 19.26 -10.24 -8.60
N GLN A 198 19.51 -11.10 -9.57
CA GLN A 198 18.81 -12.38 -9.77
C GLN A 198 19.13 -13.46 -8.71
N ARG A 199 20.15 -13.26 -7.87
CA ARG A 199 20.52 -14.19 -6.79
C ARG A 199 20.25 -13.58 -5.42
N TYR A 200 20.20 -14.44 -4.40
CA TYR A 200 20.10 -14.05 -2.98
C TYR A 200 18.84 -13.23 -2.62
N TRP A 201 17.80 -13.36 -3.44
CA TRP A 201 16.55 -12.62 -3.26
C TRP A 201 16.73 -11.08 -3.24
N LEU A 202 17.81 -10.58 -3.82
CA LEU A 202 18.19 -9.17 -3.79
C LEU A 202 17.14 -8.19 -4.34
N PRO A 203 16.25 -8.55 -5.30
CA PRO A 203 15.19 -7.64 -5.70
C PRO A 203 14.29 -7.23 -4.51
N TRP A 204 14.01 -8.16 -3.59
CA TRP A 204 13.22 -7.88 -2.38
C TRP A 204 14.06 -7.24 -1.27
N LEU A 205 15.27 -7.73 -1.03
CA LEU A 205 16.10 -7.28 0.09
C LEU A 205 16.74 -5.90 -0.13
N VAL A 206 17.08 -5.57 -1.37
CA VAL A 206 17.80 -4.34 -1.76
C VAL A 206 16.97 -3.49 -2.74
N GLY A 207 16.37 -4.13 -3.73
CA GLY A 207 15.63 -3.46 -4.78
C GLY A 207 14.39 -2.74 -4.25
N MET A 208 13.57 -3.38 -3.45
CA MET A 208 12.35 -2.76 -2.90
C MET A 208 12.64 -1.51 -2.06
N PRO A 209 13.58 -1.53 -1.08
CA PRO A 209 13.92 -0.31 -0.35
C PRO A 209 14.44 0.82 -1.25
N ALA A 210 15.20 0.50 -2.29
CA ALA A 210 15.72 1.49 -3.24
C ALA A 210 14.58 2.10 -4.08
N GLU A 211 13.64 1.28 -4.58
CA GLU A 211 12.49 1.76 -5.35
C GLU A 211 11.57 2.65 -4.52
N THR A 212 11.30 2.29 -3.28
CA THR A 212 10.49 3.15 -2.39
C THR A 212 11.17 4.50 -2.19
N SER A 213 12.50 4.53 -2.00
CA SER A 213 13.26 5.78 -1.89
C SER A 213 13.19 6.63 -3.16
N ARG A 214 13.31 6.00 -4.34
CA ARG A 214 13.15 6.66 -5.64
C ARG A 214 11.77 7.30 -5.77
N ALA A 215 10.71 6.59 -5.39
CA ALA A 215 9.34 7.08 -5.42
C ALA A 215 9.15 8.30 -4.51
N ILE A 216 9.64 8.24 -3.26
CA ILE A 216 9.57 9.36 -2.31
C ILE A 216 10.33 10.58 -2.87
N CYS A 217 11.56 10.39 -3.32
CA CYS A 217 12.38 11.46 -3.90
C CYS A 217 11.69 12.09 -5.13
N SER A 218 11.14 11.28 -6.04
CA SER A 218 10.47 11.80 -7.22
C SER A 218 9.24 12.65 -6.88
N MET A 219 8.42 12.22 -5.92
CA MET A 219 7.24 12.98 -5.48
C MET A 219 7.63 14.29 -4.75
N ILE A 220 8.69 14.24 -3.91
CA ILE A 220 9.20 15.44 -3.23
C ILE A 220 9.78 16.43 -4.23
N PHE A 221 10.75 16.00 -5.04
CA PHE A 221 11.46 16.90 -5.96
C PHE A 221 10.58 17.40 -7.11
N GLY A 222 9.59 16.60 -7.56
CA GLY A 222 8.57 17.03 -8.52
C GLY A 222 7.46 17.92 -7.93
N GLY A 223 7.54 18.22 -6.62
CA GLY A 223 6.62 19.14 -5.95
C GLY A 223 5.18 18.64 -5.81
N ILE A 224 4.97 17.31 -5.81
CA ILE A 224 3.61 16.74 -5.71
C ILE A 224 2.94 17.14 -4.41
N PHE A 225 3.66 17.09 -3.28
CA PHE A 225 3.10 17.46 -1.97
C PHE A 225 2.83 18.96 -1.82
N GLU A 226 3.52 19.83 -2.57
CA GLU A 226 3.26 21.26 -2.61
C GLU A 226 2.02 21.59 -3.45
N LYS A 227 1.89 20.93 -4.59
CA LYS A 227 0.75 21.09 -5.50
C LYS A 227 -0.54 20.45 -4.95
N LEU A 228 -0.42 19.40 -4.14
CA LEU A 228 -1.52 18.62 -3.58
C LEU A 228 -1.34 18.41 -2.05
N PRO A 229 -1.50 19.48 -1.25
CA PRO A 229 -1.18 19.45 0.19
C PRO A 229 -2.13 18.60 1.03
N LYS A 230 -3.28 18.18 0.50
CA LYS A 230 -4.24 17.31 1.16
C LYS A 230 -4.16 15.86 0.67
N LEU A 231 -3.26 15.55 -0.26
CA LEU A 231 -3.04 14.20 -0.75
C LEU A 231 -2.43 13.34 0.35
N ARG A 232 -3.10 12.25 0.71
CA ARG A 232 -2.66 11.34 1.76
C ARG A 232 -1.92 10.16 1.16
N VAL A 233 -0.59 10.20 1.21
CA VAL A 233 0.29 9.17 0.65
C VAL A 233 0.99 8.41 1.77
N MET A 234 0.96 7.09 1.68
CA MET A 234 1.74 6.15 2.48
C MET A 234 2.75 5.44 1.58
N PHE A 235 3.97 5.27 2.07
CA PHE A 235 5.00 4.47 1.40
C PHE A 235 5.27 3.20 2.20
N ALA A 236 5.23 2.07 1.51
CA ALA A 236 5.44 0.75 2.10
C ALA A 236 6.85 0.56 2.68
N HIS A 237 6.98 -0.42 3.60
CA HIS A 237 8.24 -0.88 4.20
C HIS A 237 9.03 0.26 4.85
N ALA A 238 8.35 0.99 5.75
CA ALA A 238 8.90 2.12 6.51
C ALA A 238 9.53 3.21 5.61
N GLY A 239 9.06 3.37 4.37
CA GLY A 239 9.64 4.30 3.41
C GLY A 239 10.94 3.83 2.77
N GLY A 240 11.24 2.54 2.85
CA GLY A 240 12.42 1.92 2.26
C GLY A 240 13.73 2.47 2.82
N SER A 241 14.68 2.81 1.96
CA SER A 241 15.95 3.41 2.37
C SER A 241 15.93 4.96 2.39
N PHE A 242 14.77 5.61 2.21
CA PHE A 242 14.69 7.07 2.19
C PHE A 242 15.08 7.68 3.54
N LEU A 243 14.45 7.22 4.64
CA LEU A 243 14.71 7.76 5.98
C LEU A 243 16.16 7.56 6.42
N PRO A 244 16.78 6.37 6.29
CA PRO A 244 18.19 6.20 6.59
C PRO A 244 19.14 7.07 5.77
N THR A 245 18.75 7.43 4.54
CA THR A 245 19.60 8.22 3.63
C THR A 245 19.21 9.67 3.50
N ILE A 246 18.22 10.17 4.27
CA ILE A 246 17.74 11.56 4.21
C ILE A 246 18.88 12.59 4.38
N GLY A 247 19.88 12.29 5.18
CA GLY A 247 21.06 13.13 5.34
C GLY A 247 21.82 13.34 4.04
N ARG A 248 22.05 12.26 3.27
CA ARG A 248 22.68 12.31 1.96
C ARG A 248 21.81 13.06 0.93
N ILE A 249 20.51 12.80 0.93
CA ILE A 249 19.54 13.41 -0.01
C ILE A 249 19.51 14.93 0.21
N ALA A 250 19.38 15.37 1.45
CA ALA A 250 19.36 16.79 1.78
C ALA A 250 20.71 17.49 1.54
N HIS A 251 21.83 16.79 1.77
CA HIS A 251 23.14 17.33 1.43
C HIS A 251 23.31 17.51 -0.07
N GLY A 252 22.88 16.52 -0.87
CA GLY A 252 22.86 16.61 -2.33
C GLY A 252 22.00 17.78 -2.85
N PHE A 253 20.82 17.99 -2.24
CA PHE A 253 19.96 19.14 -2.53
C PHE A 253 20.68 20.47 -2.28
N ALA A 254 21.42 20.61 -1.17
CA ALA A 254 22.15 21.81 -0.84
C ALA A 254 23.41 22.03 -1.74
N CYS A 255 24.13 20.94 -2.09
CA CYS A 255 25.36 21.01 -2.87
C CYS A 255 25.12 21.22 -4.37
N ARG A 256 24.02 20.69 -4.91
CA ARG A 256 23.70 20.72 -6.34
C ARG A 256 22.24 21.12 -6.58
N PRO A 257 21.83 22.33 -6.13
CA PRO A 257 20.47 22.81 -6.35
C PRO A 257 20.13 22.93 -7.85
N ASP A 258 21.14 23.17 -8.68
CA ASP A 258 21.05 23.17 -10.14
C ASP A 258 20.57 21.85 -10.75
N LEU A 259 20.77 20.73 -10.07
CA LEU A 259 20.34 19.38 -10.49
C LEU A 259 19.15 18.83 -9.72
N VAL A 260 18.93 19.28 -8.49
CA VAL A 260 17.96 18.67 -7.58
C VAL A 260 16.77 19.58 -7.31
N ALA A 261 16.98 20.90 -7.18
CA ALA A 261 15.92 21.87 -6.91
C ALA A 261 15.27 22.42 -8.20
N ILE A 262 15.05 21.56 -9.21
CA ILE A 262 14.55 21.98 -10.52
C ILE A 262 13.07 22.35 -10.46
N ASP A 263 12.22 21.45 -9.94
CA ASP A 263 10.77 21.64 -9.89
C ASP A 263 10.29 22.02 -8.49
N ASN A 264 11.13 21.82 -7.46
CA ASN A 264 10.83 22.14 -6.08
C ASN A 264 12.10 22.58 -5.33
N ASN A 265 12.08 23.81 -4.80
CA ASN A 265 13.20 24.44 -4.10
C ASN A 265 13.13 24.29 -2.57
N ILE A 266 12.27 23.42 -2.06
CA ILE A 266 12.08 23.17 -0.62
C ILE A 266 12.99 22.02 -0.19
N ASP A 267 13.78 22.24 0.89
CA ASP A 267 14.63 21.19 1.49
C ASP A 267 13.82 19.91 1.76
N PRO A 268 14.27 18.74 1.28
CA PRO A 268 13.56 17.47 1.44
C PRO A 268 13.27 17.09 2.89
N ARG A 269 14.05 17.58 3.88
CA ARG A 269 13.74 17.38 5.31
C ARG A 269 12.43 18.01 5.76
N LYS A 270 11.91 19.03 5.05
CA LYS A 270 10.63 19.69 5.36
C LYS A 270 9.42 18.79 5.07
N TYR A 271 9.65 17.68 4.37
CA TYR A 271 8.62 16.69 4.06
C TYR A 271 8.55 15.55 5.09
N LEU A 272 9.49 15.47 6.03
CA LEU A 272 9.37 14.57 7.17
C LEU A 272 8.08 14.92 7.95
N GLY A 273 7.25 13.91 8.20
CA GLY A 273 5.92 14.09 8.80
C GLY A 273 4.82 14.57 7.84
N LYS A 274 5.06 14.65 6.52
CA LYS A 274 4.06 15.03 5.51
C LYS A 274 3.41 13.85 4.80
N PHE A 275 4.00 12.67 4.88
CA PHE A 275 3.49 11.42 4.35
C PHE A 275 3.55 10.33 5.43
N TRP A 276 2.87 9.23 5.21
CA TRP A 276 2.84 8.09 6.12
C TRP A 276 3.79 6.99 5.65
N VAL A 277 4.21 6.16 6.60
CA VAL A 277 4.93 4.91 6.35
C VAL A 277 4.36 3.81 7.26
N ASP A 278 4.54 2.56 6.87
CA ASP A 278 4.22 1.43 7.75
C ASP A 278 5.36 1.11 8.74
N SER A 279 5.12 0.15 9.61
CA SER A 279 6.05 -0.29 10.66
C SER A 279 6.90 -1.50 10.26
N VAL A 280 6.93 -1.89 8.96
CA VAL A 280 7.69 -3.07 8.50
C VAL A 280 9.18 -2.75 8.45
N THR A 281 9.82 -2.73 9.62
CA THR A 281 11.26 -2.46 9.78
C THR A 281 12.05 -3.70 10.14
N HIS A 282 11.39 -4.72 10.76
CA HIS A 282 12.00 -5.93 11.32
C HIS A 282 13.11 -5.68 12.36
N ASP A 283 13.23 -4.44 12.87
CA ASP A 283 14.26 -4.03 13.82
C ASP A 283 13.78 -2.87 14.70
N GLY A 284 13.93 -3.00 16.03
CA GLY A 284 13.44 -2.02 17.02
C GLY A 284 14.14 -0.68 16.92
N MET A 285 15.46 -0.66 16.78
CA MET A 285 16.22 0.58 16.66
C MET A 285 15.85 1.31 15.36
N MET A 286 15.57 0.56 14.29
CA MET A 286 15.14 1.15 13.04
C MET A 286 13.74 1.76 13.18
N LEU A 287 12.81 1.10 13.86
CA LEU A 287 11.47 1.66 14.10
C LEU A 287 11.53 2.93 14.98
N GLU A 288 12.35 2.94 16.03
CA GLU A 288 12.59 4.13 16.85
C GLU A 288 13.16 5.29 16.01
N TYR A 289 14.09 4.99 15.10
CA TYR A 289 14.64 6.00 14.20
C TYR A 289 13.57 6.57 13.25
N VAL A 290 12.74 5.71 12.68
CA VAL A 290 11.60 6.11 11.83
C VAL A 290 10.63 7.00 12.61
N LEU A 291 10.24 6.60 13.83
CA LEU A 291 9.38 7.38 14.71
C LEU A 291 9.97 8.75 15.04
N LYS A 292 11.29 8.81 15.29
CA LYS A 292 11.99 10.07 15.56
C LYS A 292 11.98 11.04 14.38
N LEU A 293 12.05 10.54 13.15
CA LEU A 293 12.08 11.37 11.95
C LEU A 293 10.68 11.77 11.48
N GLN A 294 9.74 10.83 11.46
CA GLN A 294 8.39 11.03 10.90
C GLN A 294 7.39 11.56 11.94
N GLY A 295 7.62 11.27 13.23
CA GLY A 295 6.62 11.42 14.27
C GLY A 295 5.65 10.23 14.29
N SER A 296 5.14 9.88 15.49
CA SER A 296 4.26 8.71 15.68
C SER A 296 2.96 8.79 14.86
N GLY A 297 2.41 9.99 14.65
CA GLY A 297 1.22 10.22 13.83
C GLY A 297 1.41 9.99 12.32
N ARG A 298 2.61 9.58 11.88
CA ARG A 298 2.94 9.29 10.47
C ARG A 298 3.50 7.88 10.28
N VAL A 299 3.49 7.07 11.34
CA VAL A 299 3.87 5.66 11.30
C VAL A 299 2.62 4.83 11.61
N MET A 300 2.33 3.82 10.80
CA MET A 300 1.15 2.96 10.94
C MET A 300 1.57 1.50 11.12
N LEU A 301 0.82 0.73 11.90
CA LEU A 301 0.93 -0.72 11.85
C LEU A 301 0.73 -1.19 10.41
N GLY A 302 1.68 -1.93 9.88
CA GLY A 302 1.60 -2.62 8.61
C GLY A 302 2.40 -3.90 8.66
N SER A 303 1.91 -4.96 8.04
CA SER A 303 2.51 -6.29 8.13
C SER A 303 3.05 -6.84 6.83
N ASP A 304 2.62 -6.35 5.67
CA ASP A 304 2.85 -6.98 4.35
C ASP A 304 2.32 -8.43 4.28
N TYR A 305 1.32 -8.74 5.15
CA TYR A 305 0.70 -10.06 5.21
C TYR A 305 -0.01 -10.40 3.87
N PRO A 306 0.05 -11.64 3.36
CA PRO A 306 0.54 -12.86 4.03
C PRO A 306 1.93 -13.33 3.55
N PHE A 307 2.81 -12.44 3.18
CA PHE A 307 4.10 -12.81 2.60
C PHE A 307 5.18 -13.10 3.64
N PRO A 308 6.15 -14.01 3.31
CA PRO A 308 7.14 -14.45 4.30
C PRO A 308 8.15 -13.36 4.69
N LEU A 309 8.25 -12.25 3.94
CA LEU A 309 9.06 -11.09 4.29
C LEU A 309 8.26 -10.06 5.11
N GLY A 310 6.97 -10.31 5.34
CA GLY A 310 6.13 -9.49 6.18
C GLY A 310 6.28 -9.83 7.68
N ASP A 311 5.61 -9.04 8.52
CA ASP A 311 5.44 -9.33 9.94
C ASP A 311 4.20 -10.23 10.13
N LEU A 312 4.42 -11.54 10.34
CA LEU A 312 3.33 -12.50 10.49
C LEU A 312 2.83 -12.64 11.95
N GLU A 313 3.51 -12.03 12.91
CA GLU A 313 3.04 -11.86 14.30
C GLU A 313 2.48 -10.44 14.52
N ILE A 314 1.46 -10.11 13.78
CA ILE A 314 0.95 -8.78 13.48
C ILE A 314 0.87 -7.86 14.70
N GLY A 315 1.76 -6.85 14.73
CA GLY A 315 1.84 -5.86 15.78
C GLY A 315 2.49 -6.31 17.09
N ARG A 316 2.83 -7.60 17.26
CA ARG A 316 3.46 -8.14 18.48
C ARG A 316 4.79 -7.46 18.75
N PHE A 317 5.62 -7.29 17.73
CA PHE A 317 6.89 -6.60 17.81
C PHE A 317 6.74 -5.19 18.44
N ILE A 318 5.72 -4.42 18.03
CA ILE A 318 5.46 -3.07 18.57
C ILE A 318 4.92 -3.14 20.01
N GLU A 319 4.12 -4.17 20.33
CA GLU A 319 3.63 -4.37 21.70
C GLU A 319 4.76 -4.63 22.69
N GLU A 320 5.79 -5.38 22.29
CA GLU A 320 6.94 -5.74 23.09
C GLU A 320 7.95 -4.57 23.26
N MET A 321 7.88 -3.54 22.41
CA MET A 321 8.73 -2.35 22.54
C MET A 321 8.33 -1.47 23.73
N GLU A 322 9.32 -0.88 24.40
CA GLU A 322 9.12 0.11 25.48
C GLU A 322 8.73 1.49 24.90
N LEU A 323 7.57 1.58 24.27
CA LEU A 323 7.04 2.82 23.69
C LEU A 323 5.93 3.41 24.58
N PRO A 324 5.83 4.75 24.70
CA PRO A 324 4.71 5.39 25.39
C PRO A 324 3.35 4.95 24.81
N LYS A 325 2.33 4.81 25.67
CA LYS A 325 0.99 4.38 25.24
C LYS A 325 0.47 5.19 24.05
N LYS A 326 0.62 6.52 24.10
CA LYS A 326 0.19 7.41 23.00
C LYS A 326 0.88 7.09 21.66
N VAL A 327 2.17 6.73 21.69
CA VAL A 327 2.90 6.34 20.48
C VAL A 327 2.35 5.02 19.93
N LYS A 328 2.03 4.05 20.80
CA LYS A 328 1.40 2.79 20.39
C LYS A 328 0.00 3.02 19.81
N GLU A 329 -0.82 3.91 20.41
CA GLU A 329 -2.13 4.30 19.89
C GLU A 329 -2.02 4.93 18.49
N ASP A 330 -1.04 5.81 18.28
CA ASP A 330 -0.78 6.41 16.98
C ASP A 330 -0.47 5.33 15.94
N ILE A 331 0.48 4.44 16.23
CA ILE A 331 0.91 3.39 15.31
C ILE A 331 -0.23 2.40 15.03
N PHE A 332 -0.94 1.96 16.07
CA PHE A 332 -1.93 0.90 15.93
C PHE A 332 -3.21 1.33 15.21
N HIS A 333 -3.65 2.59 15.33
CA HIS A 333 -4.88 2.99 14.67
C HIS A 333 -5.00 4.48 14.30
N LEU A 334 -4.51 5.43 15.10
CA LEU A 334 -4.82 6.84 14.85
C LEU A 334 -4.21 7.34 13.54
N SER A 335 -2.97 6.96 13.25
CA SER A 335 -2.31 7.31 11.98
C SER A 335 -3.03 6.69 10.76
N ALA A 336 -3.50 5.44 10.88
CA ALA A 336 -4.24 4.78 9.81
C ALA A 336 -5.60 5.43 9.57
N LEU A 337 -6.31 5.83 10.62
CA LEU A 337 -7.59 6.56 10.53
C LEU A 337 -7.39 7.90 9.80
N GLU A 338 -6.38 8.68 10.19
CA GLU A 338 -6.07 9.96 9.52
C GLU A 338 -5.71 9.74 8.05
N TRP A 339 -4.85 8.75 7.75
CA TRP A 339 -4.47 8.43 6.38
C TRP A 339 -5.68 8.02 5.51
N LEU A 340 -6.59 7.20 6.06
CA LEU A 340 -7.80 6.76 5.35
C LEU A 340 -8.90 7.83 5.29
N GLY A 341 -8.78 8.92 6.08
CA GLY A 341 -9.81 9.93 6.24
C GLY A 341 -11.05 9.36 6.93
N LEU A 342 -10.82 8.60 7.98
CA LEU A 342 -11.84 7.97 8.82
C LEU A 342 -11.72 8.52 10.23
N GLU A 343 -12.85 8.57 10.93
CA GLU A 343 -12.91 8.94 12.34
C GLU A 343 -13.07 7.68 13.20
N LYS A 344 -12.66 7.75 14.46
CA LYS A 344 -12.83 6.62 15.39
C LYS A 344 -14.30 6.23 15.55
N GLU A 345 -15.18 7.21 15.49
CA GLU A 345 -16.65 7.07 15.59
C GLU A 345 -17.23 6.29 14.41
N ASP A 346 -16.51 6.19 13.30
CA ASP A 346 -16.89 5.34 12.18
C ASP A 346 -16.85 3.85 12.54
N PHE A 347 -16.18 3.49 13.63
CA PHE A 347 -15.99 2.12 14.12
C PHE A 347 -16.73 1.84 15.45
N THR A 348 -17.37 2.84 16.04
CA THR A 348 -18.18 2.67 17.25
C THR A 348 -19.65 2.59 16.87
N ASP A 349 -20.40 1.67 17.49
CA ASP A 349 -21.84 1.67 17.37
C ASP A 349 -22.39 3.02 17.89
N LYS A 350 -23.06 3.78 17.03
CA LYS A 350 -23.91 4.86 17.51
C LYS A 350 -24.97 4.19 18.39
N LYS A 351 -24.80 4.26 19.71
CA LYS A 351 -25.87 3.92 20.63
C LYS A 351 -27.12 4.70 20.18
N LYS A 352 -28.11 3.96 19.65
CA LYS A 352 -29.45 4.48 19.44
C LYS A 352 -30.10 4.82 20.74
#